data_94a0ef99ebc8479edb2c248a32d7a9a9
#
_entry.id   94a0ef99ebc8479edb2c248a32d7a9a9
#
_cell.length_a   1.000
_cell.length_b   1.000
_cell.length_c   1.000
_cell.angle_alpha   90.00
_cell.angle_beta   90.00
_cell.angle_gamma   90.00
#
_symmetry.space_group_name_H-M   'P 1'
#
loop_
_entity.id
_entity.type
_entity.pdbx_description
1 polymer ?
#
loop_
_entity_poly.entity_id
_entity_poly.type
_entity_poly.pdbx_seq_one_letter_code
_entity_poly.pdbx_strand_id
1 'polypeptide(L)'
;MQCSPRFANRPSTSEATAVPELPEVQAHAERLTAQFTGRELAKFHPFTFTALKTAVPRPEVAYGLPLERVGRRGKYLKLQFEPVTFVVHLMQGGRLLVDEKQSPKPRNGQARFVFTDGPALLLTEAGTERRAGVWCIANDAIDGPPLDRLGPDALDVTPEALAASFATTNMRIHGYLRDQHQIAGLGRMLANEVCHRAKISPFAMTGKLGAEGAAAVVAAIHAAVDEGLAYERTRSDMSSSADRPGRVHGRVGDPCPVCGDTIRSVSYSGYTVAYCPTCQTGGKVLADNTTSRFLK
;
A
#
# COMPACT_ATOMS: atom_id res chain seq x y z
N MET A 1 38.49 30.98 0.17
CA MET A 1 37.21 30.84 -0.59
C MET A 1 37.15 29.46 -1.18
N GLN A 2 36.51 28.51 -0.50
CA GLN A 2 36.29 27.15 -0.99
C GLN A 2 34.80 26.96 -1.26
N CYS A 3 34.43 26.83 -2.52
CA CYS A 3 33.08 26.49 -2.98
C CYS A 3 32.89 24.98 -2.87
N SER A 4 32.03 24.55 -1.95
CA SER A 4 31.53 23.17 -1.92
C SER A 4 30.33 23.04 -2.88
N PRO A 5 30.31 22.04 -3.76
CA PRO A 5 29.12 21.78 -4.59
C PRO A 5 28.05 21.08 -3.76
N ARG A 6 26.91 21.74 -3.56
CA ARG A 6 25.69 21.10 -3.09
C ARG A 6 25.10 20.26 -4.23
N PHE A 7 25.28 18.95 -4.17
CA PHE A 7 24.45 18.04 -4.97
C PHE A 7 23.05 17.97 -4.37
N ALA A 8 22.13 18.74 -4.94
CA ALA A 8 20.71 18.58 -4.68
C ALA A 8 20.23 17.34 -5.44
N ASN A 9 20.07 16.22 -4.74
CA ASN A 9 19.41 15.03 -5.26
C ASN A 9 17.91 15.37 -5.42
N ARG A 10 17.46 15.66 -6.65
CA ARG A 10 16.03 15.78 -6.96
C ARG A 10 15.47 14.34 -6.95
N PRO A 11 14.42 14.04 -6.15
CA PRO A 11 13.75 12.75 -6.24
C PRO A 11 13.21 12.57 -7.66
N SER A 12 13.44 11.40 -8.24
CA SER A 12 12.89 11.05 -9.54
C SER A 12 11.36 11.10 -9.47
N THR A 13 10.71 11.70 -10.46
CA THR A 13 9.26 11.93 -10.54
C THR A 13 8.39 10.67 -10.45
N SER A 14 8.98 9.46 -10.45
CA SER A 14 8.28 8.17 -10.34
C SER A 14 8.00 7.72 -8.90
N GLU A 15 8.66 8.30 -7.88
CA GLU A 15 8.48 7.93 -6.48
C GLU A 15 7.34 8.69 -5.79
N ALA A 16 6.97 9.86 -6.31
CA ALA A 16 5.92 10.71 -5.73
C ALA A 16 4.48 10.14 -5.82
N THR A 17 4.27 9.00 -6.48
CA THR A 17 2.95 8.39 -6.71
C THR A 17 2.89 6.92 -6.29
N ALA A 18 3.50 6.56 -5.16
CA ALA A 18 3.40 5.21 -4.64
C ALA A 18 1.97 4.90 -4.16
N VAL A 19 1.49 3.68 -4.45
CA VAL A 19 0.24 3.16 -3.88
C VAL A 19 0.40 3.08 -2.38
N PRO A 20 -0.53 3.62 -1.57
CA PRO A 20 -0.51 3.38 -0.13
C PRO A 20 -0.53 1.88 0.18
N GLU A 21 0.33 1.46 1.11
CA GLU A 21 0.43 0.08 1.54
C GLU A 21 -0.25 -0.10 2.90
N LEU A 22 -0.23 -1.30 3.45
CA LEU A 22 -0.95 -1.66 4.68
C LEU A 22 -0.75 -0.66 5.83
N PRO A 23 0.48 -0.21 6.20
CA PRO A 23 0.65 0.71 7.34
C PRO A 23 -0.06 2.05 7.15
N GLU A 24 0.03 2.65 5.95
CA GLU A 24 -0.63 3.93 5.65
C GLU A 24 -2.15 3.78 5.70
N VAL A 25 -2.68 2.71 5.09
CA VAL A 25 -4.13 2.46 5.04
C VAL A 25 -4.68 2.16 6.43
N GLN A 26 -3.95 1.38 7.25
CA GLN A 26 -4.36 1.04 8.62
C GLN A 26 -4.37 2.27 9.52
N ALA A 27 -3.27 3.02 9.57
CA ALA A 27 -3.22 4.23 10.40
C ALA A 27 -4.26 5.27 9.97
N HIS A 28 -4.53 5.36 8.67
CA HIS A 28 -5.58 6.25 8.17
C HIS A 28 -6.97 5.79 8.55
N ALA A 29 -7.26 4.49 8.48
CA ALA A 29 -8.53 3.92 8.95
C ALA A 29 -8.76 4.22 10.44
N GLU A 30 -7.73 4.11 11.27
CA GLU A 30 -7.77 4.43 12.70
C GLU A 30 -8.10 5.92 12.93
N ARG A 31 -7.43 6.83 12.20
CA ARG A 31 -7.71 8.28 12.28
C ARG A 31 -9.14 8.62 11.86
N LEU A 32 -9.59 8.05 10.75
CA LEU A 32 -10.95 8.29 10.26
C LEU A 32 -12.00 7.71 11.21
N THR A 33 -11.76 6.55 11.79
CA THR A 33 -12.64 5.99 12.84
C THR A 33 -12.76 6.96 14.00
N ALA A 34 -11.65 7.43 14.54
CA ALA A 34 -11.66 8.35 15.69
C ALA A 34 -12.39 9.68 15.39
N GLN A 35 -12.33 10.14 14.14
CA GLN A 35 -12.89 11.46 13.77
C GLN A 35 -14.33 11.40 13.27
N PHE A 36 -14.75 10.30 12.64
CA PHE A 36 -16.02 10.23 11.91
C PHE A 36 -17.03 9.22 12.46
N THR A 37 -16.67 8.33 13.39
CA THR A 37 -17.63 7.40 14.02
C THR A 37 -18.81 8.15 14.62
N GLY A 38 -20.02 7.66 14.36
CA GLY A 38 -21.28 8.23 14.82
C GLY A 38 -21.84 9.34 13.92
N ARG A 39 -21.07 9.86 12.95
CA ARG A 39 -21.59 10.88 12.01
C ARG A 39 -22.48 10.23 10.99
N GLU A 40 -23.65 10.83 10.74
CA GLU A 40 -24.62 10.37 9.78
C GLU A 40 -24.24 10.79 8.35
N LEU A 41 -24.29 9.86 7.39
CA LEU A 41 -24.07 10.17 5.98
C LEU A 41 -25.27 10.93 5.40
N ALA A 42 -25.06 12.19 5.06
CA ALA A 42 -26.09 12.99 4.40
C ALA A 42 -26.15 12.71 2.88
N LYS A 43 -24.97 12.53 2.25
CA LYS A 43 -24.90 12.35 0.79
C LYS A 43 -23.56 11.75 0.36
N PHE A 44 -23.61 10.87 -0.63
CA PHE A 44 -22.46 10.50 -1.45
C PHE A 44 -22.53 11.23 -2.79
N HIS A 45 -21.44 11.94 -3.15
CA HIS A 45 -21.39 12.72 -4.39
C HIS A 45 -20.19 12.30 -5.25
N PRO A 46 -20.40 11.53 -6.35
CA PRO A 46 -19.35 11.26 -7.32
C PRO A 46 -19.12 12.49 -8.20
N PHE A 47 -17.87 12.93 -8.34
CA PHE A 47 -17.48 14.00 -9.27
C PHE A 47 -17.16 13.47 -10.66
N THR A 48 -16.85 12.18 -10.76
CA THR A 48 -16.60 11.48 -12.02
C THR A 48 -17.50 10.25 -12.12
N PHE A 49 -17.96 9.95 -13.33
CA PHE A 49 -18.84 8.81 -13.58
C PHE A 49 -18.22 7.48 -13.11
N THR A 50 -16.90 7.37 -13.22
CA THR A 50 -16.17 6.14 -12.88
C THR A 50 -15.76 6.02 -11.40
N ALA A 51 -16.08 7.02 -10.56
CA ALA A 51 -15.71 7.00 -9.14
C ALA A 51 -16.49 5.93 -8.36
N LEU A 52 -17.79 5.78 -8.60
CA LEU A 52 -18.61 4.70 -8.04
C LEU A 52 -18.54 3.49 -8.98
N LYS A 53 -18.09 2.34 -8.45
CA LYS A 53 -17.84 1.12 -9.23
C LYS A 53 -19.01 0.13 -9.23
N THR A 54 -20.00 0.33 -8.35
CA THR A 54 -21.19 -0.52 -8.21
C THR A 54 -22.43 0.24 -8.58
N ALA A 55 -23.42 -0.46 -9.15
CA ALA A 55 -24.73 0.10 -9.45
C ALA A 55 -25.76 -0.21 -8.34
N VAL A 56 -25.57 -1.32 -7.63
CA VAL A 56 -26.44 -1.84 -6.56
C VAL A 56 -25.56 -2.44 -5.47
N PRO A 57 -25.87 -2.18 -4.18
CA PRO A 57 -26.85 -1.20 -3.68
C PRO A 57 -26.46 0.24 -4.04
N ARG A 58 -27.47 1.13 -4.09
CA ARG A 58 -27.20 2.55 -4.29
C ARG A 58 -26.71 3.20 -2.99
N PRO A 59 -25.82 4.23 -3.06
CA PRO A 59 -25.32 4.94 -1.89
C PRO A 59 -26.41 5.52 -0.96
N GLU A 60 -27.59 5.84 -1.52
CA GLU A 60 -28.72 6.41 -0.80
C GLU A 60 -29.23 5.51 0.32
N VAL A 61 -28.96 4.21 0.26
CA VAL A 61 -29.30 3.25 1.33
C VAL A 61 -28.62 3.60 2.65
N ALA A 62 -27.45 4.27 2.61
CA ALA A 62 -26.72 4.69 3.80
C ALA A 62 -27.09 6.10 4.29
N TYR A 63 -27.95 6.85 3.61
CA TYR A 63 -28.29 8.23 4.02
C TYR A 63 -29.07 8.26 5.33
N GLY A 64 -28.66 9.16 6.22
CA GLY A 64 -29.20 9.25 7.58
C GLY A 64 -28.66 8.20 8.54
N LEU A 65 -27.78 7.30 8.09
CA LEU A 65 -27.20 6.27 8.94
C LEU A 65 -25.82 6.67 9.46
N PRO A 66 -25.48 6.32 10.71
CA PRO A 66 -24.19 6.64 11.29
C PRO A 66 -23.06 5.78 10.72
N LEU A 67 -21.90 6.37 10.52
CA LEU A 67 -20.66 5.63 10.29
C LEU A 67 -20.30 4.88 11.56
N GLU A 68 -20.26 3.55 11.50
CA GLU A 68 -19.92 2.72 12.67
C GLU A 68 -18.42 2.71 12.93
N ARG A 69 -17.64 2.49 11.87
CA ARG A 69 -16.18 2.54 11.92
C ARG A 69 -15.58 2.58 10.52
N VAL A 70 -14.29 2.91 10.44
CA VAL A 70 -13.47 2.71 9.25
C VAL A 70 -12.47 1.61 9.48
N GLY A 71 -12.63 0.51 8.77
CA GLY A 71 -11.71 -0.64 8.80
C GLY A 71 -10.84 -0.71 7.54
N ARG A 72 -10.10 -1.81 7.41
CA ARG A 72 -9.23 -2.10 6.28
C ARG A 72 -9.33 -3.59 5.87
N ARG A 73 -9.08 -3.86 4.58
CA ARG A 73 -8.75 -5.19 4.05
C ARG A 73 -7.71 -5.03 2.95
N GLY A 74 -6.52 -5.60 3.14
CA GLY A 74 -5.39 -5.35 2.23
C GLY A 74 -5.09 -3.85 2.12
N LYS A 75 -5.24 -3.28 0.91
CA LYS A 75 -5.06 -1.84 0.63
C LYS A 75 -6.36 -1.08 0.45
N TYR A 76 -7.48 -1.69 0.82
CA TYR A 76 -8.80 -1.07 0.77
C TYR A 76 -9.21 -0.52 2.14
N LEU A 77 -9.79 0.68 2.16
CA LEU A 77 -10.53 1.19 3.31
C LEU A 77 -11.97 0.66 3.25
N LYS A 78 -12.57 0.43 4.41
CA LYS A 78 -13.95 -0.03 4.57
C LYS A 78 -14.68 0.95 5.48
N LEU A 79 -15.50 1.85 4.93
CA LEU A 79 -16.38 2.74 5.69
C LEU A 79 -17.68 1.99 5.96
N GLN A 80 -17.87 1.53 7.19
CA GLN A 80 -18.96 0.64 7.56
C GLN A 80 -20.17 1.41 8.05
N PHE A 81 -21.29 1.18 7.37
CA PHE A 81 -22.63 1.58 7.75
C PHE A 81 -23.50 0.32 7.79
N GLU A 82 -24.61 0.34 8.47
CA GLU A 82 -25.59 -0.73 8.40
C GLU A 82 -26.75 -0.29 7.53
N PRO A 83 -27.13 -0.97 6.39
CA PRO A 83 -26.70 -2.34 6.02
C PRO A 83 -25.61 -2.41 4.93
N VAL A 84 -24.85 -1.35 4.67
CA VAL A 84 -23.86 -1.30 3.58
C VAL A 84 -22.50 -0.83 4.04
N THR A 85 -21.48 -1.25 3.32
CA THR A 85 -20.08 -0.78 3.49
C THR A 85 -19.60 -0.12 2.19
N PHE A 86 -19.03 1.07 2.30
CA PHE A 86 -18.28 1.64 1.19
C PHE A 86 -16.82 1.17 1.25
N VAL A 87 -16.42 0.42 0.24
CA VAL A 87 -15.06 -0.04 0.05
C VAL A 87 -14.33 0.96 -0.85
N VAL A 88 -13.20 1.49 -0.42
CA VAL A 88 -12.45 2.53 -1.14
C VAL A 88 -11.05 2.04 -1.47
N HIS A 89 -10.66 2.07 -2.74
CA HIS A 89 -9.30 1.82 -3.19
C HIS A 89 -8.65 3.12 -3.68
N LEU A 90 -7.48 3.43 -3.11
CA LEU A 90 -6.79 4.70 -3.35
C LEU A 90 -5.93 4.70 -4.61
N MET A 91 -5.60 3.52 -5.16
CA MET A 91 -4.68 3.38 -6.29
C MET A 91 -3.34 4.09 -6.04
N GLN A 92 -2.69 4.62 -7.07
CA GLN A 92 -1.36 5.23 -6.91
C GLN A 92 -1.40 6.64 -6.31
N GLY A 93 -2.22 7.50 -6.85
CA GLY A 93 -2.28 8.92 -6.48
C GLY A 93 -3.47 9.29 -5.61
N GLY A 94 -4.29 8.32 -5.21
CA GLY A 94 -5.53 8.56 -4.47
C GLY A 94 -5.29 8.82 -2.99
N ARG A 95 -6.10 9.71 -2.44
CA ARG A 95 -6.16 10.02 -1.01
C ARG A 95 -7.61 10.23 -0.60
N LEU A 96 -7.99 9.74 0.57
CA LEU A 96 -9.26 10.04 1.19
C LEU A 96 -9.01 11.07 2.30
N LEU A 97 -9.32 12.32 2.03
CA LEU A 97 -8.94 13.45 2.87
C LEU A 97 -10.13 14.04 3.60
N VAL A 98 -9.90 14.61 4.78
CA VAL A 98 -10.86 15.46 5.46
C VAL A 98 -11.05 16.74 4.66
N ASP A 99 -12.30 17.09 4.33
CA ASP A 99 -12.68 18.22 3.48
C ASP A 99 -13.57 19.20 4.25
N GLU A 100 -12.92 20.14 4.92
CA GLU A 100 -13.59 21.21 5.69
C GLU A 100 -14.30 22.21 4.76
N LYS A 101 -13.71 22.49 3.60
CA LYS A 101 -14.15 23.57 2.70
C LYS A 101 -15.31 23.18 1.81
N GLN A 102 -15.48 21.90 1.54
CA GLN A 102 -16.50 21.31 0.67
C GLN A 102 -16.72 22.10 -0.65
N SER A 103 -15.61 22.51 -1.28
CA SER A 103 -15.65 23.26 -2.55
C SER A 103 -16.47 22.52 -3.60
N PRO A 104 -17.32 23.22 -4.40
CA PRO A 104 -18.12 22.58 -5.47
C PRO A 104 -17.28 21.89 -6.54
N LYS A 105 -16.05 22.36 -6.79
CA LYS A 105 -15.10 21.81 -7.78
C LYS A 105 -13.77 21.55 -7.12
N PRO A 106 -13.62 20.47 -6.32
CA PRO A 106 -12.36 20.16 -5.66
C PRO A 106 -11.31 19.70 -6.69
N ARG A 107 -10.08 20.20 -6.51
CA ARG A 107 -8.96 19.78 -7.37
C ARG A 107 -8.75 18.26 -7.23
N ASN A 108 -8.68 17.56 -8.37
CA ASN A 108 -8.49 16.10 -8.42
C ASN A 108 -9.59 15.29 -7.70
N GLY A 109 -10.75 15.88 -7.38
CA GLY A 109 -11.86 15.19 -6.72
C GLY A 109 -12.41 14.05 -7.56
N GLN A 110 -12.65 12.90 -6.91
CA GLN A 110 -13.29 11.72 -7.49
C GLN A 110 -14.69 11.52 -6.90
N ALA A 111 -14.80 11.54 -5.57
CA ALA A 111 -16.03 11.40 -4.84
C ALA A 111 -15.97 12.09 -3.47
N ARG A 112 -17.12 12.45 -2.91
CA ARG A 112 -17.23 13.06 -1.57
C ARG A 112 -18.32 12.35 -0.78
N PHE A 113 -17.99 12.04 0.48
CA PHE A 113 -18.94 11.63 1.51
C PHE A 113 -19.27 12.85 2.36
N VAL A 114 -20.48 13.35 2.27
CA VAL A 114 -20.98 14.50 3.04
C VAL A 114 -21.71 13.96 4.26
N PHE A 115 -21.36 14.44 5.42
CA PHE A 115 -22.04 14.10 6.68
C PHE A 115 -23.05 15.20 7.06
N THR A 116 -24.00 14.90 7.91
CA THR A 116 -25.01 15.87 8.36
C THR A 116 -24.41 17.03 9.13
N ASP A 117 -23.26 16.77 9.80
CA ASP A 117 -22.50 17.75 10.55
C ASP A 117 -21.01 17.63 10.31
N GLY A 118 -20.27 18.75 10.45
CA GLY A 118 -18.82 18.81 10.35
C GLY A 118 -18.25 18.63 8.94
N PRO A 119 -16.99 18.18 8.83
CA PRO A 119 -16.30 18.04 7.55
C PRO A 119 -16.78 16.83 6.75
N ALA A 120 -16.61 16.91 5.45
CA ALA A 120 -16.78 15.78 4.54
C ALA A 120 -15.51 14.94 4.42
N LEU A 121 -15.61 13.77 3.77
CA LEU A 121 -14.46 13.01 3.27
C LEU A 121 -14.41 13.14 1.76
N LEU A 122 -13.26 13.54 1.23
CA LEU A 122 -13.02 13.73 -0.20
C LEU A 122 -12.02 12.71 -0.72
N LEU A 123 -12.46 11.84 -1.62
CA LEU A 123 -11.57 11.01 -2.41
C LEU A 123 -10.99 11.85 -3.54
N THR A 124 -9.67 12.01 -3.55
CA THR A 124 -8.91 12.67 -4.62
C THR A 124 -8.00 11.67 -5.30
N GLU A 125 -7.59 11.94 -6.54
CA GLU A 125 -6.51 11.22 -7.21
C GLU A 125 -5.71 12.16 -8.07
N ALA A 126 -4.42 12.31 -7.75
CA ALA A 126 -3.47 13.05 -8.56
C ALA A 126 -3.01 12.22 -9.76
N GLY A 127 -2.69 12.88 -10.88
CA GLY A 127 -2.23 12.23 -12.11
C GLY A 127 -3.33 12.14 -13.19
N THR A 128 -2.97 11.51 -14.31
CA THR A 128 -3.83 11.42 -15.50
C THR A 128 -4.72 10.17 -15.50
N GLU A 129 -4.27 9.09 -14.86
CA GLU A 129 -5.03 7.84 -14.73
C GLU A 129 -5.87 7.87 -13.46
N ARG A 130 -7.15 8.20 -13.59
CA ARG A 130 -8.09 8.27 -12.48
C ARG A 130 -8.75 6.92 -12.24
N ARG A 131 -8.07 6.05 -11.46
CA ARG A 131 -8.50 4.67 -11.17
C ARG A 131 -9.05 4.47 -9.77
N ALA A 132 -8.76 5.39 -8.83
CA ALA A 132 -9.31 5.35 -7.49
C ALA A 132 -10.83 5.25 -7.55
N GLY A 133 -11.42 4.48 -6.63
CA GLY A 133 -12.84 4.22 -6.71
C GLY A 133 -13.45 3.77 -5.41
N VAL A 134 -14.77 3.83 -5.40
CA VAL A 134 -15.65 3.48 -4.31
C VAL A 134 -16.61 2.39 -4.77
N TRP A 135 -16.77 1.34 -4.00
CA TRP A 135 -17.80 0.31 -4.15
C TRP A 135 -18.77 0.47 -2.98
N CYS A 136 -20.06 0.57 -3.25
CA CYS A 136 -21.10 0.44 -2.24
C CYS A 136 -21.55 -1.02 -2.25
N ILE A 137 -21.38 -1.74 -1.12
CA ILE A 137 -21.57 -3.19 -1.04
C ILE A 137 -22.49 -3.49 0.15
N ALA A 138 -23.48 -4.35 -0.03
CA ALA A 138 -24.30 -4.86 1.07
C ALA A 138 -23.43 -5.67 2.04
N ASN A 139 -23.64 -5.54 3.35
CA ASN A 139 -22.77 -6.14 4.35
C ASN A 139 -22.75 -7.68 4.28
N ASP A 140 -23.84 -8.30 3.85
CA ASP A 140 -23.94 -9.75 3.60
C ASP A 140 -23.17 -10.21 2.36
N ALA A 141 -22.79 -9.29 1.45
CA ALA A 141 -22.02 -9.55 0.24
C ALA A 141 -20.58 -9.01 0.32
N ILE A 142 -20.10 -8.63 1.51
CA ILE A 142 -18.81 -7.92 1.68
C ILE A 142 -17.59 -8.74 1.24
N ASP A 143 -17.68 -10.06 1.22
CA ASP A 143 -16.62 -10.96 0.78
C ASP A 143 -16.59 -11.14 -0.75
N GLY A 144 -17.54 -10.54 -1.47
CA GLY A 144 -17.55 -10.50 -2.94
C GLY A 144 -16.59 -9.45 -3.52
N PRO A 145 -16.72 -9.18 -4.86
CA PRO A 145 -15.89 -8.18 -5.52
C PRO A 145 -15.99 -6.77 -4.87
N PRO A 146 -14.88 -6.05 -4.70
CA PRO A 146 -13.52 -6.29 -5.21
C PRO A 146 -12.61 -7.07 -4.25
N LEU A 147 -13.11 -7.60 -3.13
CA LEU A 147 -12.32 -8.20 -2.06
C LEU A 147 -12.12 -9.71 -2.24
N ASP A 148 -12.97 -10.38 -3.02
CA ASP A 148 -13.01 -11.84 -3.26
C ASP A 148 -11.71 -12.45 -3.78
N ARG A 149 -10.91 -11.65 -4.50
CA ARG A 149 -9.64 -12.10 -5.08
C ARG A 149 -8.41 -11.82 -4.21
N LEU A 150 -8.61 -11.22 -3.05
CA LEU A 150 -7.49 -10.94 -2.14
C LEU A 150 -7.06 -12.22 -1.42
N GLY A 151 -5.76 -12.48 -1.44
CA GLY A 151 -5.14 -13.50 -0.59
C GLY A 151 -5.29 -13.15 0.91
N PRO A 152 -4.76 -13.95 1.83
CA PRO A 152 -4.77 -13.64 3.26
C PRO A 152 -4.20 -12.26 3.52
N ASP A 153 -4.70 -11.56 4.54
CA ASP A 153 -4.10 -10.28 4.96
C ASP A 153 -2.69 -10.53 5.49
N ALA A 154 -1.76 -9.62 5.21
CA ALA A 154 -0.36 -9.79 5.57
C ALA A 154 -0.13 -9.99 7.07
N LEU A 155 -1.03 -9.50 7.93
CA LEU A 155 -0.96 -9.69 9.38
C LEU A 155 -1.51 -11.05 9.84
N ASP A 156 -2.30 -11.72 9.02
CA ASP A 156 -2.95 -12.99 9.36
C ASP A 156 -2.19 -14.21 8.79
N VAL A 157 -1.11 -13.99 8.03
CA VAL A 157 -0.32 -15.06 7.41
C VAL A 157 0.52 -15.77 8.47
N THR A 158 0.36 -17.12 8.56
CA THR A 158 1.21 -17.96 9.42
C THR A 158 2.39 -18.56 8.66
N PRO A 159 3.50 -18.92 9.33
CA PRO A 159 4.63 -19.59 8.70
C PRO A 159 4.24 -20.87 7.95
N GLU A 160 3.33 -21.67 8.53
CA GLU A 160 2.86 -22.93 7.97
C GLU A 160 2.05 -22.71 6.69
N ALA A 161 1.10 -21.76 6.72
CA ALA A 161 0.30 -21.40 5.55
C ALA A 161 1.18 -20.86 4.42
N LEU A 162 2.18 -20.03 4.76
CA LEU A 162 3.11 -19.47 3.79
C LEU A 162 4.03 -20.55 3.19
N ALA A 163 4.53 -21.48 4.00
CA ALA A 163 5.34 -22.61 3.53
C ALA A 163 4.55 -23.50 2.56
N ALA A 164 3.29 -23.79 2.87
CA ALA A 164 2.39 -24.55 2.00
C ALA A 164 2.15 -23.83 0.66
N SER A 165 1.93 -22.50 0.69
CA SER A 165 1.79 -21.69 -0.52
C SER A 165 3.08 -21.65 -1.34
N PHE A 166 4.25 -21.56 -0.71
CA PHE A 166 5.55 -21.60 -1.40
C PHE A 166 5.81 -22.92 -2.11
N ALA A 167 5.31 -24.02 -1.57
CA ALA A 167 5.46 -25.34 -2.19
C ALA A 167 4.65 -25.47 -3.50
N THR A 168 3.53 -24.76 -3.60
CA THR A 168 2.64 -24.82 -4.77
C THR A 168 2.85 -23.67 -5.77
N THR A 169 3.44 -22.54 -5.34
CA THR A 169 3.59 -21.32 -6.13
C THR A 169 5.07 -20.99 -6.29
N ASN A 170 5.68 -21.43 -7.40
CA ASN A 170 7.11 -21.22 -7.64
C ASN A 170 7.37 -19.93 -8.43
N MET A 171 7.48 -18.80 -7.74
CA MET A 171 7.79 -17.50 -8.33
C MET A 171 8.85 -16.75 -7.49
N ARG A 172 9.35 -15.63 -8.02
CA ARG A 172 10.32 -14.79 -7.28
C ARG A 172 9.65 -14.18 -6.06
N ILE A 173 10.30 -14.27 -4.88
CA ILE A 173 9.72 -13.85 -3.60
C ILE A 173 9.26 -12.37 -3.60
N HIS A 174 10.01 -11.45 -4.21
CA HIS A 174 9.60 -10.05 -4.29
C HIS A 174 8.30 -9.88 -5.10
N GLY A 175 8.12 -10.64 -6.19
CA GLY A 175 6.87 -10.68 -6.96
C GLY A 175 5.72 -11.26 -6.15
N TYR A 176 5.96 -12.36 -5.46
CA TYR A 176 5.00 -13.02 -4.58
C TYR A 176 4.46 -12.07 -3.48
N LEU A 177 5.36 -11.37 -2.79
CA LEU A 177 4.99 -10.42 -1.73
C LEU A 177 4.15 -9.23 -2.21
N ARG A 178 4.27 -8.85 -3.49
CA ARG A 178 3.52 -7.75 -4.08
C ARG A 178 2.17 -8.16 -4.67
N ASP A 179 2.00 -9.43 -4.94
CA ASP A 179 0.78 -9.96 -5.53
C ASP A 179 -0.32 -10.03 -4.47
N GLN A 180 -1.35 -9.19 -4.63
CA GLN A 180 -2.46 -9.10 -3.69
C GLN A 180 -3.31 -10.39 -3.64
N HIS A 181 -3.21 -11.26 -4.64
CA HIS A 181 -3.84 -12.59 -4.63
C HIS A 181 -3.07 -13.59 -3.74
N GLN A 182 -1.77 -13.36 -3.52
CA GLN A 182 -0.94 -14.18 -2.64
C GLN A 182 -0.97 -13.68 -1.20
N ILE A 183 -0.69 -12.38 -1.00
CA ILE A 183 -0.73 -11.70 0.30
C ILE A 183 -1.28 -10.30 0.10
N ALA A 184 -2.40 -9.99 0.76
CA ALA A 184 -3.01 -8.67 0.67
C ALA A 184 -2.34 -7.66 1.62
N GLY A 185 -2.11 -6.44 1.11
CA GLY A 185 -1.61 -5.31 1.91
C GLY A 185 -0.18 -4.89 1.61
N LEU A 186 0.67 -5.80 1.12
CA LEU A 186 2.07 -5.49 0.82
C LEU A 186 2.20 -4.85 -0.58
N GLY A 187 3.12 -3.91 -0.71
CA GLY A 187 3.47 -3.27 -1.97
C GLY A 187 4.96 -3.34 -2.25
N ARG A 188 5.45 -2.41 -3.08
CA ARG A 188 6.86 -2.38 -3.49
C ARG A 188 7.82 -2.09 -2.34
N MET A 189 7.46 -1.11 -1.51
CA MET A 189 8.27 -0.73 -0.38
C MET A 189 8.37 -1.87 0.61
N LEU A 190 7.23 -2.39 1.08
CA LEU A 190 7.23 -3.50 2.04
C LEU A 190 7.90 -4.76 1.49
N ALA A 191 7.74 -5.08 0.20
CA ALA A 191 8.41 -6.23 -0.39
C ALA A 191 9.95 -6.10 -0.36
N ASN A 192 10.51 -4.91 -0.64
CA ASN A 192 11.94 -4.66 -0.49
C ASN A 192 12.38 -4.80 0.98
N GLU A 193 11.64 -4.19 1.90
CA GLU A 193 11.92 -4.20 3.32
C GLU A 193 11.84 -5.61 3.94
N VAL A 194 10.83 -6.38 3.58
CA VAL A 194 10.67 -7.78 4.01
C VAL A 194 11.82 -8.65 3.51
N CYS A 195 12.17 -8.58 2.22
CA CYS A 195 13.30 -9.32 1.67
C CYS A 195 14.62 -8.98 2.38
N HIS A 196 14.83 -7.70 2.71
CA HIS A 196 16.03 -7.28 3.43
C HIS A 196 16.08 -7.79 4.88
N ARG A 197 14.95 -7.68 5.62
CA ARG A 197 14.85 -8.16 7.01
C ARG A 197 15.01 -9.68 7.11
N ALA A 198 14.40 -10.41 6.18
CA ALA A 198 14.53 -11.85 6.09
C ALA A 198 15.91 -12.31 5.58
N LYS A 199 16.78 -11.40 5.14
CA LYS A 199 18.07 -11.69 4.51
C LYS A 199 17.97 -12.61 3.29
N ILE A 200 16.88 -12.46 2.53
CA ILE A 200 16.58 -13.27 1.35
C ILE A 200 16.75 -12.41 0.10
N SER A 201 17.39 -12.97 -0.93
CA SER A 201 17.47 -12.32 -2.24
C SER A 201 16.06 -12.04 -2.77
N PRO A 202 15.74 -10.82 -3.24
CA PRO A 202 14.42 -10.51 -3.79
C PRO A 202 14.06 -11.36 -5.03
N PHE A 203 15.06 -12.00 -5.65
CA PHE A 203 14.90 -12.89 -6.79
C PHE A 203 14.95 -14.39 -6.42
N ALA A 204 15.04 -14.74 -5.13
CA ALA A 204 14.93 -16.12 -4.70
C ALA A 204 13.56 -16.70 -5.10
N MET A 205 13.55 -17.96 -5.54
CA MET A 205 12.33 -18.66 -5.89
C MET A 205 11.65 -19.16 -4.62
N THR A 206 10.34 -18.92 -4.49
CA THR A 206 9.55 -19.31 -3.30
C THR A 206 9.66 -20.79 -3.00
N GLY A 207 9.59 -21.67 -4.02
CA GLY A 207 9.72 -23.12 -3.86
C GLY A 207 11.07 -23.61 -3.29
N LYS A 208 12.09 -22.70 -3.20
CA LYS A 208 13.40 -23.03 -2.61
C LYS A 208 13.55 -22.54 -1.15
N LEU A 209 12.58 -21.83 -0.62
CA LEU A 209 12.69 -21.20 0.71
C LEU A 209 12.34 -22.13 1.86
N GLY A 210 11.48 -23.12 1.62
CA GLY A 210 11.05 -24.08 2.64
C GLY A 210 10.37 -23.43 3.86
N ALA A 211 10.22 -24.19 4.92
CA ALA A 211 9.56 -23.76 6.15
C ALA A 211 10.36 -22.67 6.89
N GLU A 212 11.69 -22.79 6.94
CA GLU A 212 12.57 -21.80 7.57
C GLU A 212 12.48 -20.44 6.86
N GLY A 213 12.54 -20.43 5.53
CA GLY A 213 12.37 -19.20 4.75
C GLY A 213 10.99 -18.59 4.90
N ALA A 214 9.93 -19.40 4.98
CA ALA A 214 8.57 -18.94 5.23
C ALA A 214 8.46 -18.27 6.61
N ALA A 215 9.01 -18.88 7.65
CA ALA A 215 9.03 -18.33 9.01
C ALA A 215 9.79 -16.99 9.05
N ALA A 216 10.97 -16.91 8.39
CA ALA A 216 11.74 -15.68 8.29
C ALA A 216 10.97 -14.56 7.56
N VAL A 217 10.24 -14.90 6.51
CA VAL A 217 9.41 -13.95 5.75
C VAL A 217 8.25 -13.44 6.59
N VAL A 218 7.52 -14.31 7.32
CA VAL A 218 6.41 -13.89 8.20
C VAL A 218 6.93 -12.96 9.30
N ALA A 219 8.00 -13.32 9.99
CA ALA A 219 8.61 -12.46 11.00
C ALA A 219 9.04 -11.10 10.42
N ALA A 220 9.59 -11.09 9.21
CA ALA A 220 9.98 -9.87 8.51
C ALA A 220 8.77 -9.02 8.09
N ILE A 221 7.64 -9.63 7.70
CA ILE A 221 6.38 -8.93 7.40
C ILE A 221 5.90 -8.19 8.64
N HIS A 222 5.75 -8.88 9.77
CA HIS A 222 5.30 -8.28 11.02
C HIS A 222 6.22 -7.12 11.43
N ALA A 223 7.53 -7.33 11.46
CA ALA A 223 8.50 -6.29 11.84
C ALA A 223 8.46 -5.06 10.91
N ALA A 224 8.29 -5.25 9.58
CA ALA A 224 8.21 -4.15 8.63
C ALA A 224 6.89 -3.39 8.73
N VAL A 225 5.78 -4.09 8.98
CA VAL A 225 4.46 -3.49 9.15
C VAL A 225 4.40 -2.73 10.48
N ASP A 226 4.87 -3.31 11.57
CA ASP A 226 4.86 -2.67 12.91
C ASP A 226 5.67 -1.38 12.91
N GLU A 227 6.88 -1.39 12.34
CA GLU A 227 7.72 -0.19 12.20
C GLU A 227 7.05 0.86 11.32
N GLY A 228 6.47 0.43 10.18
CA GLY A 228 5.73 1.32 9.29
C GLY A 228 4.49 1.91 9.95
N LEU A 229 3.73 1.11 10.70
CA LEU A 229 2.53 1.55 11.40
C LEU A 229 2.84 2.50 12.55
N ALA A 230 3.91 2.23 13.31
CA ALA A 230 4.39 3.13 14.35
C ALA A 230 4.72 4.51 13.77
N TYR A 231 5.41 4.56 12.62
CA TYR A 231 5.70 5.81 11.90
C TYR A 231 4.42 6.51 11.43
N GLU A 232 3.51 5.79 10.76
CA GLU A 232 2.28 6.39 10.20
C GLU A 232 1.32 6.91 11.28
N ARG A 233 1.32 6.33 12.47
CA ARG A 233 0.53 6.80 13.62
C ARG A 233 1.03 8.12 14.19
N THR A 234 2.29 8.52 13.97
CA THR A 234 2.81 9.85 14.37
C THR A 234 2.35 10.96 13.43
N ARG A 235 1.77 10.63 12.29
CA ARG A 235 1.33 11.61 11.29
C ARG A 235 -0.12 12.02 11.50
N SER A 236 -0.42 13.28 11.18
CA SER A 236 -1.77 13.82 11.30
C SER A 236 -2.68 13.46 10.11
N ASP A 237 -2.10 13.12 8.97
CA ASP A 237 -2.83 12.81 7.74
C ASP A 237 -2.23 11.60 6.99
N MET A 238 -2.87 11.20 5.90
CA MET A 238 -2.32 10.21 4.98
C MET A 238 -1.33 10.87 4.03
N SER A 239 -0.06 10.69 4.30
CA SER A 239 1.02 11.16 3.44
C SER A 239 1.38 10.19 2.31
N SER A 240 2.41 10.55 1.54
CA SER A 240 3.03 9.64 0.58
C SER A 240 3.85 8.56 1.30
N SER A 241 3.77 7.29 0.86
CA SER A 241 4.65 6.22 1.34
C SER A 241 6.14 6.50 1.08
N ALA A 242 6.46 7.42 0.15
CA ALA A 242 7.82 7.89 -0.11
C ALA A 242 8.45 8.60 1.09
N ASP A 243 7.64 9.16 2.00
CA ASP A 243 8.11 9.88 3.19
C ASP A 243 8.49 8.93 4.34
N ARG A 244 8.03 7.67 4.30
CA ARG A 244 8.37 6.68 5.32
C ARG A 244 9.79 6.18 5.12
N PRO A 245 10.66 6.25 6.14
CA PRO A 245 12.04 5.78 6.01
C PRO A 245 12.08 4.25 5.82
N GLY A 246 12.80 3.80 4.79
CA GLY A 246 13.10 2.40 4.55
C GLY A 246 14.53 2.04 4.95
N ARG A 247 14.82 0.75 5.10
CA ARG A 247 16.20 0.24 5.26
C ARG A 247 16.92 0.14 3.92
N VAL A 248 16.21 -0.23 2.86
CA VAL A 248 16.74 -0.35 1.49
C VAL A 248 15.89 0.37 0.46
N HIS A 249 14.56 0.45 0.64
CA HIS A 249 13.68 1.12 -0.31
C HIS A 249 13.95 2.62 -0.32
N GLY A 250 14.13 3.21 -1.52
CA GLY A 250 14.47 4.64 -1.67
C GLY A 250 15.90 5.00 -1.27
N ARG A 251 16.78 4.02 -0.93
CA ARG A 251 18.12 4.25 -0.41
C ARG A 251 19.26 3.70 -1.27
N VAL A 252 19.02 3.61 -2.57
CA VAL A 252 20.04 3.13 -3.51
C VAL A 252 21.24 4.07 -3.51
N GLY A 253 22.43 3.54 -3.30
CA GLY A 253 23.69 4.27 -3.14
C GLY A 253 24.07 4.59 -1.69
N ASP A 254 23.13 4.51 -0.74
CA ASP A 254 23.41 4.70 0.69
C ASP A 254 24.05 3.44 1.31
N PRO A 255 24.71 3.58 2.48
CA PRO A 255 25.16 2.44 3.27
C PRO A 255 23.96 1.69 3.87
N CYS A 256 24.03 0.35 3.84
CA CYS A 256 23.08 -0.52 4.51
C CYS A 256 23.15 -0.32 6.04
N PRO A 257 22.00 -0.11 6.73
CA PRO A 257 22.00 0.13 8.17
C PRO A 257 22.40 -1.11 9.00
N VAL A 258 22.52 -2.29 8.38
CA VAL A 258 22.87 -3.54 9.07
C VAL A 258 24.35 -3.89 8.89
N CYS A 259 24.91 -3.76 7.67
CA CYS A 259 26.27 -4.23 7.39
C CYS A 259 27.19 -3.17 6.78
N GLY A 260 26.69 -1.95 6.49
CA GLY A 260 27.46 -0.86 5.90
C GLY A 260 27.71 -0.97 4.39
N ASP A 261 27.39 -2.11 3.74
CA ASP A 261 27.58 -2.26 2.29
C ASP A 261 26.63 -1.34 1.51
N THR A 262 27.01 -0.96 0.30
CA THR A 262 26.20 -0.07 -0.54
C THR A 262 24.92 -0.75 -1.01
N ILE A 263 23.76 -0.15 -0.71
CA ILE A 263 22.46 -0.58 -1.21
C ILE A 263 22.43 -0.41 -2.72
N ARG A 264 22.02 -1.47 -3.44
CA ARG A 264 21.95 -1.53 -4.89
C ARG A 264 20.51 -1.74 -5.36
N SER A 265 20.30 -1.57 -6.65
CA SER A 265 19.01 -1.83 -7.27
C SER A 265 19.14 -2.63 -8.55
N VAL A 266 18.05 -3.30 -8.91
CA VAL A 266 17.86 -3.95 -10.22
C VAL A 266 16.56 -3.41 -10.80
N SER A 267 16.62 -2.92 -12.04
CA SER A 267 15.40 -2.61 -12.81
C SER A 267 14.80 -3.91 -13.35
N TYR A 268 13.57 -4.18 -12.99
CA TYR A 268 12.88 -5.40 -13.36
C TYR A 268 11.41 -5.14 -13.66
N SER A 269 10.96 -5.50 -14.88
CA SER A 269 9.55 -5.36 -15.28
C SER A 269 8.95 -3.96 -15.00
N GLY A 270 9.72 -2.90 -15.30
CA GLY A 270 9.25 -1.51 -15.16
C GLY A 270 9.27 -0.94 -13.74
N TYR A 271 9.90 -1.62 -12.78
CA TYR A 271 10.07 -1.13 -11.41
C TYR A 271 11.47 -1.44 -10.86
N THR A 272 11.87 -0.70 -9.85
CA THR A 272 13.17 -0.84 -9.19
C THR A 272 13.02 -1.72 -7.94
N VAL A 273 13.89 -2.73 -7.82
CA VAL A 273 14.01 -3.60 -6.64
C VAL A 273 15.30 -3.23 -5.92
N ALA A 274 15.18 -2.67 -4.73
CA ALA A 274 16.33 -2.30 -3.88
C ALA A 274 16.73 -3.47 -2.96
N TYR A 275 18.05 -3.67 -2.79
CA TYR A 275 18.60 -4.75 -1.97
C TYR A 275 20.01 -4.41 -1.47
N CYS A 276 20.45 -5.09 -0.41
CA CYS A 276 21.81 -5.07 0.06
C CYS A 276 22.55 -6.35 -0.39
N PRO A 277 23.64 -6.26 -1.17
CA PRO A 277 24.37 -7.44 -1.64
C PRO A 277 24.87 -8.33 -0.50
N THR A 278 25.52 -7.77 0.49
CA THR A 278 26.07 -8.53 1.62
C THR A 278 24.98 -9.22 2.44
N CYS A 279 23.90 -8.51 2.78
CA CYS A 279 22.81 -9.10 3.61
C CYS A 279 21.98 -10.14 2.88
N GLN A 280 21.79 -10.00 1.56
CA GLN A 280 20.74 -10.75 0.84
C GLN A 280 21.27 -11.71 -0.22
N THR A 281 22.51 -11.52 -0.70
CA THR A 281 23.06 -12.30 -1.84
C THR A 281 24.49 -12.81 -1.59
N GLY A 282 24.97 -12.76 -0.34
CA GLY A 282 26.32 -13.19 0.00
C GLY A 282 27.42 -12.37 -0.69
N GLY A 283 27.18 -11.07 -0.90
CA GLY A 283 28.09 -10.14 -1.60
C GLY A 283 27.94 -10.12 -3.12
N LYS A 284 27.08 -10.98 -3.70
CA LYS A 284 26.91 -11.02 -5.15
C LYS A 284 26.07 -9.83 -5.62
N VAL A 285 26.62 -9.06 -6.56
CA VAL A 285 25.88 -8.01 -7.29
C VAL A 285 25.01 -8.66 -8.35
N LEU A 286 23.70 -8.38 -8.29
CA LEU A 286 22.72 -8.91 -9.24
C LEU A 286 22.78 -8.13 -10.56
N ALA A 287 22.70 -8.84 -11.68
CA ALA A 287 22.69 -8.21 -13.01
C ALA A 287 21.37 -7.47 -13.25
N ASP A 288 21.45 -6.27 -13.80
CA ASP A 288 20.31 -5.51 -14.29
C ASP A 288 19.90 -6.04 -15.68
N ASN A 289 18.62 -6.41 -15.86
CA ASN A 289 18.09 -6.88 -17.13
C ASN A 289 18.12 -5.82 -18.24
N THR A 290 18.23 -4.54 -17.89
CA THR A 290 18.39 -3.46 -18.87
C THR A 290 19.80 -3.42 -19.45
N THR A 291 20.82 -3.72 -18.65
CA THR A 291 22.23 -3.72 -19.08
C THR A 291 22.60 -5.01 -19.81
N SER A 292 22.04 -6.15 -19.44
CA SER A 292 22.37 -7.44 -20.05
C SER A 292 21.88 -7.62 -21.51
N ARG A 293 20.93 -6.79 -21.97
CA ARG A 293 20.48 -6.77 -23.38
C ARG A 293 21.51 -6.15 -24.33
N PHE A 294 22.44 -5.36 -23.83
CA PHE A 294 23.52 -4.73 -24.62
C PHE A 294 24.85 -5.48 -24.56
N LEU A 295 24.92 -6.57 -23.79
CA LEU A 295 26.12 -7.41 -23.64
C LEU A 295 25.97 -8.78 -24.32
N LYS A 296 25.01 -8.93 -25.22
CA LYS A 296 24.88 -10.10 -26.13
C LYS A 296 25.38 -9.78 -27.52
#